data_e86d3fb54cc5361309eab37399b654dd
#
_entry.id   e86d3fb54cc5361309eab37399b654dd
#
_cell.length_a   1.000
_cell.length_b   1.000
_cell.length_c   1.000
_cell.angle_alpha   90.00
_cell.angle_beta   90.00
_cell.angle_gamma   90.00
#
_symmetry.space_group_name_H-M   'P 1'
#
loop_
_entity.id
_entity.type
_entity.pdbx_description
1 polymer ?
#
loop_
_entity_poly.entity_id
_entity_poly.type
_entity_poly.pdbx_seq_one_letter_code
_entity_poly.pdbx_strand_id
1 'polypeptide(L)'
;RERINAQKRAAYAAQAYRKDLGAASKITLTRRTEAVEISVKQVESYKTPVFVSDKASIKPKALHEVNQNTEHALTEWGVSIDRKPKIVIVSDDELRGAVGVYDPCENIVYYAESIGKKAVQEASGGAGAVEAHEMWHMKQADDFRQSGWTITRENRGEYLDVLCKKCKERIDKLGITRDNVGEISKYAADMYLGDRFDEVEAEFMSLRRRT
;
A
#
# COMPACT_ATOMS: atom_id res chain seq x y z
N ARG A 1 17.19 2.50 -27.17
CA ARG A 1 18.22 1.83 -26.31
C ARG A 1 17.78 1.76 -24.85
N GLU A 2 17.24 2.83 -24.26
CA GLU A 2 16.77 2.85 -22.84
C GLU A 2 15.63 1.88 -22.58
N ARG A 3 14.65 1.78 -23.48
CA ARG A 3 13.50 0.86 -23.37
C ARG A 3 13.93 -0.61 -23.41
N ILE A 4 14.94 -0.94 -24.23
CA ILE A 4 15.51 -2.30 -24.30
C ILE A 4 16.29 -2.63 -23.02
N ASN A 5 16.99 -1.65 -22.43
CA ASN A 5 17.72 -1.84 -21.20
C ASN A 5 16.77 -1.99 -19.99
N ALA A 6 15.66 -1.27 -19.97
CA ALA A 6 14.63 -1.43 -18.94
C ALA A 6 13.97 -2.81 -19.02
N GLN A 7 13.64 -3.30 -20.24
CA GLN A 7 13.09 -4.64 -20.43
C GLN A 7 14.09 -5.75 -20.04
N LYS A 8 15.37 -5.57 -20.34
CA LYS A 8 16.42 -6.53 -19.95
C LYS A 8 16.64 -6.54 -18.42
N ARG A 9 16.61 -5.38 -17.76
CA ARG A 9 16.69 -5.28 -16.30
C ARG A 9 15.49 -5.94 -15.62
N ALA A 10 14.28 -5.70 -16.13
CA ALA A 10 13.06 -6.34 -15.66
C ALA A 10 13.08 -7.87 -15.84
N ALA A 11 13.59 -8.35 -16.98
CA ALA A 11 13.74 -9.79 -17.24
C ALA A 11 14.82 -10.43 -16.36
N TYR A 12 15.90 -9.71 -16.05
CA TYR A 12 16.95 -10.16 -15.14
C TYR A 12 16.46 -10.21 -13.68
N ALA A 13 15.78 -9.18 -13.22
CA ALA A 13 15.12 -9.17 -11.93
C ALA A 13 14.06 -10.29 -11.82
N ALA A 14 13.39 -10.62 -12.93
CA ALA A 14 12.45 -11.71 -13.05
C ALA A 14 13.05 -13.10 -12.83
N GLN A 15 14.27 -13.32 -13.31
CA GLN A 15 14.99 -14.59 -13.08
C GLN A 15 15.58 -14.67 -11.66
N ALA A 16 16.03 -13.54 -11.12
CA ALA A 16 16.56 -13.46 -9.76
C ALA A 16 15.50 -13.84 -8.73
N TYR A 17 14.27 -13.34 -8.87
CA TYR A 17 13.18 -13.60 -7.93
C TYR A 17 12.94 -15.10 -7.62
N ARG A 18 13.00 -15.97 -8.62
CA ARG A 18 12.77 -17.42 -8.43
C ARG A 18 13.93 -18.13 -7.74
N LYS A 19 15.13 -17.56 -7.79
CA LYS A 19 16.34 -18.12 -7.19
C LYS A 19 16.62 -17.58 -5.79
N ASP A 20 16.01 -16.44 -5.45
CA ASP A 20 16.31 -15.66 -4.25
C ASP A 20 15.22 -15.75 -3.17
N LEU A 21 14.37 -16.80 -3.21
CA LEU A 21 13.40 -17.02 -2.15
C LEU A 21 14.13 -17.58 -0.92
N GLY A 22 14.13 -16.80 0.16
CA GLY A 22 14.66 -17.18 1.46
C GLY A 22 13.83 -18.26 2.18
N ALA A 23 14.18 -18.53 3.42
CA ALA A 23 13.46 -19.48 4.27
C ALA A 23 12.00 -19.03 4.48
N ALA A 24 11.10 -20.00 4.60
CA ALA A 24 9.72 -19.72 4.95
C ALA A 24 9.62 -19.12 6.36
N SER A 25 8.82 -18.07 6.49
CA SER A 25 8.47 -17.44 7.75
C SER A 25 6.97 -17.24 7.85
N LYS A 26 6.48 -16.82 9.00
CA LYS A 26 5.06 -16.61 9.24
C LYS A 26 4.81 -15.14 9.55
N ILE A 27 3.73 -14.61 8.98
CA ILE A 27 3.24 -13.24 9.22
C ILE A 27 1.77 -13.33 9.59
N THR A 28 1.33 -12.50 10.54
CA THR A 28 -0.08 -12.38 10.89
C THR A 28 -0.74 -11.32 10.04
N LEU A 29 -1.59 -11.74 9.11
CA LEU A 29 -2.46 -10.85 8.34
C LEU A 29 -3.72 -10.56 9.15
N THR A 30 -3.92 -9.31 9.53
CA THR A 30 -5.13 -8.89 10.25
C THR A 30 -6.13 -8.29 9.27
N ARG A 31 -7.32 -8.89 9.22
CA ARG A 31 -8.45 -8.46 8.41
C ARG A 31 -9.56 -8.00 9.34
N ARG A 32 -9.90 -6.72 9.36
CA ARG A 32 -10.94 -6.16 10.25
C ARG A 32 -10.85 -6.72 11.69
N THR A 33 -11.53 -7.84 11.96
CA THR A 33 -11.59 -8.50 13.28
C THR A 33 -10.91 -9.87 13.31
N GLU A 34 -10.40 -10.38 12.18
CA GLU A 34 -9.81 -11.71 12.07
C GLU A 34 -8.30 -11.60 11.84
N ALA A 35 -7.53 -12.28 12.65
CA ALA A 35 -6.09 -12.45 12.46
C ALA A 35 -5.81 -13.84 11.88
N VAL A 36 -5.16 -13.92 10.73
CA VAL A 36 -4.82 -15.16 10.04
C VAL A 36 -3.32 -15.24 9.86
N GLU A 37 -2.74 -16.37 10.30
CA GLU A 37 -1.33 -16.65 10.06
C GLU A 37 -1.14 -17.11 8.61
N ILE A 38 -0.25 -16.45 7.89
CA ILE A 38 0.12 -16.80 6.51
C ILE A 38 1.60 -17.17 6.42
N SER A 39 1.91 -18.19 5.62
CA SER A 39 3.28 -18.57 5.27
C SER A 39 3.78 -17.68 4.14
N VAL A 40 4.96 -17.10 4.33
CA VAL A 40 5.58 -16.21 3.35
C VAL A 40 7.05 -16.55 3.16
N LYS A 41 7.62 -16.19 2.01
CA LYS A 41 9.06 -16.26 1.73
C LYS A 41 9.58 -14.88 1.38
N GLN A 42 10.70 -14.50 1.95
CA GLN A 42 11.36 -13.25 1.62
C GLN A 42 12.01 -13.34 0.24
N VAL A 43 11.97 -12.25 -0.50
CA VAL A 43 12.70 -12.07 -1.75
C VAL A 43 13.97 -11.28 -1.44
N GLU A 44 15.11 -11.96 -1.41
CA GLU A 44 16.39 -11.43 -0.92
C GLU A 44 16.97 -10.28 -1.78
N SER A 45 16.58 -10.21 -3.07
CA SER A 45 17.13 -9.22 -4.01
C SER A 45 16.66 -7.78 -3.82
N TYR A 46 15.66 -7.54 -2.97
CA TYR A 46 15.14 -6.19 -2.71
C TYR A 46 15.72 -5.58 -1.45
N LYS A 47 16.05 -4.26 -1.50
CA LYS A 47 16.50 -3.50 -0.33
C LYS A 47 15.39 -3.30 0.70
N THR A 48 14.17 -3.05 0.24
CA THR A 48 12.98 -3.06 1.08
C THR A 48 12.60 -4.51 1.34
N PRO A 49 12.26 -4.92 2.56
CA PRO A 49 11.83 -6.29 2.84
C PRO A 49 10.55 -6.64 2.07
N VAL A 50 10.68 -7.48 1.06
CA VAL A 50 9.57 -7.97 0.22
C VAL A 50 9.36 -9.44 0.49
N PHE A 51 8.12 -9.81 0.77
CA PHE A 51 7.69 -11.18 1.03
C PHE A 51 6.59 -11.58 0.07
N VAL A 52 6.51 -12.87 -0.24
CA VAL A 52 5.45 -13.44 -1.08
C VAL A 52 4.82 -14.61 -0.34
N SER A 53 3.49 -14.63 -0.23
CA SER A 53 2.74 -15.73 0.35
C SER A 53 2.91 -17.00 -0.47
N ASP A 54 2.95 -18.16 0.19
CA ASP A 54 2.99 -19.47 -0.49
C ASP A 54 1.74 -19.72 -1.36
N LYS A 55 0.66 -18.97 -1.14
CA LYS A 55 -0.58 -19.03 -1.92
C LYS A 55 -0.63 -18.01 -3.08
N ALA A 56 0.29 -17.05 -3.10
CA ALA A 56 0.30 -16.00 -4.13
C ALA A 56 1.12 -16.40 -5.36
N SER A 57 0.66 -15.98 -6.54
CA SER A 57 1.33 -16.21 -7.83
C SER A 57 1.47 -14.90 -8.60
N ILE A 58 2.42 -14.06 -8.20
CA ILE A 58 2.72 -12.80 -8.88
C ILE A 58 3.80 -12.99 -9.94
N LYS A 59 3.65 -12.33 -11.09
CA LYS A 59 4.69 -12.31 -12.12
C LYS A 59 5.87 -11.46 -11.63
N PRO A 60 7.12 -11.90 -11.87
CA PRO A 60 8.31 -11.18 -11.42
C PRO A 60 8.38 -9.71 -11.86
N LYS A 61 7.92 -9.42 -13.10
CA LYS A 61 7.84 -8.04 -13.60
C LYS A 61 6.86 -7.21 -12.77
N ALA A 62 5.69 -7.77 -12.46
CA ALA A 62 4.69 -7.08 -11.64
C ALA A 62 5.19 -6.84 -10.21
N LEU A 63 5.87 -7.82 -9.61
CA LEU A 63 6.50 -7.65 -8.30
C LEU A 63 7.52 -6.51 -8.29
N HIS A 64 8.35 -6.43 -9.34
CA HIS A 64 9.32 -5.36 -9.49
C HIS A 64 8.64 -3.99 -9.63
N GLU A 65 7.60 -3.89 -10.45
CA GLU A 65 6.81 -2.66 -10.61
C GLU A 65 6.15 -2.21 -9.31
N VAL A 66 5.54 -3.14 -8.56
CA VAL A 66 4.95 -2.86 -7.24
C VAL A 66 6.00 -2.31 -6.26
N ASN A 67 7.17 -2.96 -6.18
CA ASN A 67 8.24 -2.48 -5.31
C ASN A 67 8.73 -1.09 -5.72
N GLN A 68 8.93 -0.84 -7.01
CA GLN A 68 9.36 0.47 -7.52
C GLN A 68 8.31 1.56 -7.25
N ASN A 69 7.02 1.29 -7.49
CA ASN A 69 5.94 2.24 -7.25
C ASN A 69 5.83 2.58 -5.76
N THR A 70 5.94 1.57 -4.88
CA THR A 70 5.95 1.75 -3.43
C THR A 70 7.12 2.62 -2.98
N GLU A 71 8.35 2.32 -3.43
CA GLU A 71 9.54 3.09 -3.08
C GLU A 71 9.49 4.52 -3.62
N HIS A 72 8.95 4.69 -4.81
CA HIS A 72 8.79 6.01 -5.41
C HIS A 72 7.78 6.86 -4.60
N ALA A 73 6.63 6.30 -4.21
CA ALA A 73 5.66 6.98 -3.37
C ALA A 73 6.25 7.41 -2.02
N LEU A 74 6.97 6.50 -1.34
CA LEU A 74 7.62 6.80 -0.07
C LEU A 74 8.66 7.92 -0.19
N THR A 75 9.45 7.89 -1.24
CA THR A 75 10.47 8.92 -1.51
C THR A 75 9.84 10.29 -1.75
N GLU A 76 8.78 10.34 -2.54
CA GLU A 76 8.03 11.56 -2.85
C GLU A 76 7.45 12.21 -1.59
N TRP A 77 7.00 11.39 -0.65
CA TRP A 77 6.44 11.89 0.63
C TRP A 77 7.45 12.01 1.77
N GLY A 78 8.74 11.91 1.46
CA GLY A 78 9.82 12.17 2.40
C GLY A 78 9.94 11.14 3.53
N VAL A 79 9.48 9.91 3.29
CA VAL A 79 9.67 8.82 4.25
C VAL A 79 11.07 8.26 4.13
N SER A 80 11.82 8.26 5.24
CA SER A 80 13.19 7.75 5.25
C SER A 80 13.23 6.21 5.15
N ILE A 81 14.35 5.69 4.65
CA ILE A 81 14.49 4.26 4.30
C ILE A 81 14.36 3.32 5.51
N ASP A 82 14.78 3.76 6.68
CA ASP A 82 14.70 3.03 7.94
C ASP A 82 13.27 2.89 8.48
N ARG A 83 12.33 3.68 7.96
CA ARG A 83 10.91 3.66 8.36
C ARG A 83 9.99 3.02 7.33
N LYS A 84 10.54 2.55 6.20
CA LYS A 84 9.75 1.89 5.16
C LYS A 84 8.99 0.67 5.69
N PRO A 85 7.77 0.42 5.19
CA PRO A 85 7.01 -0.77 5.59
C PRO A 85 7.62 -2.03 4.96
N LYS A 86 7.32 -3.19 5.54
CA LYS A 86 7.48 -4.46 4.84
C LYS A 86 6.41 -4.57 3.74
N ILE A 87 6.77 -5.09 2.58
CA ILE A 87 5.84 -5.37 1.48
C ILE A 87 5.52 -6.86 1.51
N VAL A 88 4.24 -7.23 1.50
CA VAL A 88 3.79 -8.62 1.48
C VAL A 88 2.81 -8.82 0.33
N ILE A 89 3.18 -9.64 -0.64
CA ILE A 89 2.27 -10.06 -1.71
C ILE A 89 1.48 -11.27 -1.23
N VAL A 90 0.17 -11.19 -1.32
CA VAL A 90 -0.77 -12.24 -0.90
C VAL A 90 -1.68 -12.63 -2.06
N SER A 91 -2.34 -13.79 -1.97
CA SER A 91 -3.35 -14.14 -2.96
C SER A 91 -4.59 -13.23 -2.86
N ASP A 92 -5.34 -13.12 -3.95
CA ASP A 92 -6.59 -12.33 -3.98
C ASP A 92 -7.58 -12.82 -2.89
N ASP A 93 -7.63 -14.14 -2.64
CA ASP A 93 -8.47 -14.73 -1.59
C ASP A 93 -8.01 -14.36 -0.17
N GLU A 94 -6.69 -14.31 0.06
CA GLU A 94 -6.13 -13.88 1.36
C GLU A 94 -6.51 -12.44 1.66
N LEU A 95 -6.63 -11.57 0.65
CA LEU A 95 -7.01 -10.16 0.83
C LEU A 95 -8.53 -9.90 0.65
N ARG A 96 -9.32 -10.95 0.37
CA ARG A 96 -10.79 -10.88 0.26
C ARG A 96 -11.29 -9.79 -0.69
N GLY A 97 -10.63 -9.64 -1.83
CA GLY A 97 -11.00 -8.68 -2.88
C GLY A 97 -10.48 -7.26 -2.71
N ALA A 98 -9.80 -6.94 -1.61
CA ALA A 98 -8.99 -5.72 -1.54
C ALA A 98 -7.75 -5.89 -2.42
N VAL A 99 -7.28 -4.80 -3.04
CA VAL A 99 -6.06 -4.81 -3.88
C VAL A 99 -4.83 -4.39 -3.08
N GLY A 100 -5.01 -3.50 -2.11
CA GLY A 100 -4.00 -3.06 -1.16
C GLY A 100 -4.59 -2.90 0.24
N VAL A 101 -3.77 -3.06 1.26
CA VAL A 101 -4.10 -2.77 2.66
C VAL A 101 -2.82 -2.45 3.42
N TYR A 102 -2.75 -1.28 4.03
CA TYR A 102 -1.68 -0.95 4.97
C TYR A 102 -2.09 -1.26 6.42
N ASP A 103 -1.24 -1.97 7.13
CA ASP A 103 -1.39 -2.25 8.56
C ASP A 103 -0.49 -1.33 9.39
N PRO A 104 -1.07 -0.33 10.07
CA PRO A 104 -0.29 0.62 10.85
C PRO A 104 0.31 0.03 12.14
N CYS A 105 -0.24 -1.08 12.66
CA CYS A 105 0.26 -1.69 13.89
C CYS A 105 1.59 -2.41 13.68
N GLU A 106 1.73 -3.09 12.53
CA GLU A 106 2.90 -3.91 12.19
C GLU A 106 3.84 -3.21 11.19
N ASN A 107 3.43 -2.05 10.65
CA ASN A 107 4.11 -1.36 9.56
C ASN A 107 4.33 -2.29 8.34
N ILE A 108 3.24 -2.92 7.91
CA ILE A 108 3.23 -3.83 6.77
C ILE A 108 2.22 -3.34 5.75
N VAL A 109 2.58 -3.36 4.46
CA VAL A 109 1.64 -3.22 3.37
C VAL A 109 1.42 -4.56 2.68
N TYR A 110 0.18 -4.94 2.52
CA TYR A 110 -0.25 -6.13 1.79
C TYR A 110 -0.78 -5.71 0.44
N TYR A 111 -0.32 -6.38 -0.62
CA TYR A 111 -0.87 -6.22 -1.97
C TYR A 111 -1.36 -7.56 -2.48
N ALA A 112 -2.53 -7.57 -3.11
CA ALA A 112 -3.05 -8.73 -3.80
C ALA A 112 -2.19 -9.08 -5.02
N GLU A 113 -2.04 -10.35 -5.35
CA GLU A 113 -1.29 -10.82 -6.52
C GLU A 113 -1.82 -10.26 -7.84
N SER A 114 -3.10 -9.87 -7.86
CA SER A 114 -3.75 -9.26 -9.02
C SER A 114 -3.36 -7.80 -9.28
N ILE A 115 -2.65 -7.13 -8.36
CA ILE A 115 -2.26 -5.71 -8.48
C ILE A 115 -1.50 -5.42 -9.78
N GLY A 116 -0.73 -6.38 -10.31
CA GLY A 116 -0.03 -6.26 -11.58
C GLY A 116 -0.89 -6.45 -12.84
N LYS A 117 -2.18 -6.79 -12.69
CA LYS A 117 -3.10 -6.96 -13.83
C LYS A 117 -3.58 -5.60 -14.32
N LYS A 118 -3.51 -5.38 -15.65
CA LYS A 118 -3.92 -4.11 -16.28
C LYS A 118 -5.35 -3.69 -15.91
N ALA A 119 -6.30 -4.62 -15.90
CA ALA A 119 -7.69 -4.34 -15.54
C ALA A 119 -7.83 -3.87 -14.08
N VAL A 120 -7.04 -4.41 -13.15
CA VAL A 120 -7.01 -3.98 -11.75
C VAL A 120 -6.41 -2.59 -11.63
N GLN A 121 -5.31 -2.33 -12.32
CA GLN A 121 -4.68 -1.01 -12.36
C GLN A 121 -5.62 0.06 -12.93
N GLU A 122 -6.30 -0.23 -14.04
CA GLU A 122 -7.27 0.69 -14.66
C GLU A 122 -8.46 0.96 -13.72
N ALA A 123 -9.01 -0.07 -13.08
CA ALA A 123 -10.11 0.08 -12.11
C ALA A 123 -9.72 0.87 -10.87
N SER A 124 -8.46 0.80 -10.46
CA SER A 124 -7.90 1.53 -9.30
C SER A 124 -7.38 2.92 -9.65
N GLY A 125 -7.62 3.37 -10.89
CA GLY A 125 -7.22 4.71 -11.34
C GLY A 125 -5.86 4.77 -12.02
N GLY A 126 -5.24 3.66 -12.40
CA GLY A 126 -4.00 3.57 -13.17
C GLY A 126 -2.84 2.89 -12.44
N ALA A 127 -1.75 2.72 -13.16
CA ALA A 127 -0.56 2.07 -12.61
C ALA A 127 0.03 2.86 -11.42
N GLY A 128 0.33 2.16 -10.34
CA GLY A 128 0.89 2.74 -9.11
C GLY A 128 -0.11 3.48 -8.22
N ALA A 129 -1.40 3.46 -8.56
CA ALA A 129 -2.43 4.15 -7.79
C ALA A 129 -2.66 3.52 -6.42
N VAL A 130 -2.75 2.20 -6.38
CA VAL A 130 -2.94 1.45 -5.14
C VAL A 130 -1.73 1.64 -4.23
N GLU A 131 -0.52 1.51 -4.78
CA GLU A 131 0.71 1.69 -4.01
C GLU A 131 0.80 3.11 -3.44
N ALA A 132 0.44 4.12 -4.23
CA ALA A 132 0.42 5.51 -3.75
C ALA A 132 -0.60 5.72 -2.63
N HIS A 133 -1.79 5.14 -2.74
CA HIS A 133 -2.84 5.20 -1.72
C HIS A 133 -2.38 4.56 -0.40
N GLU A 134 -1.90 3.32 -0.45
CA GLU A 134 -1.44 2.60 0.75
C GLU A 134 -0.22 3.28 1.40
N MET A 135 0.68 3.84 0.59
CA MET A 135 1.83 4.58 1.12
C MET A 135 1.45 5.92 1.72
N TRP A 136 0.32 6.50 1.33
CA TRP A 136 -0.22 7.65 2.05
C TRP A 136 -0.71 7.26 3.46
N HIS A 137 -1.40 6.12 3.61
CA HIS A 137 -1.74 5.58 4.94
C HIS A 137 -0.50 5.31 5.79
N MET A 138 0.56 4.80 5.17
CA MET A 138 1.85 4.64 5.87
C MET A 138 2.40 5.99 6.33
N LYS A 139 2.36 7.01 5.48
CA LYS A 139 2.79 8.38 5.84
C LYS A 139 1.97 8.96 6.98
N GLN A 140 0.65 8.78 6.96
CA GLN A 140 -0.23 9.20 8.06
C GLN A 140 0.18 8.53 9.38
N ALA A 141 0.44 7.22 9.38
CA ALA A 141 0.89 6.49 10.56
C ALA A 141 2.30 6.89 11.01
N ASP A 142 3.21 7.16 10.07
CA ASP A 142 4.56 7.64 10.36
C ASP A 142 4.54 9.00 11.07
N ASP A 143 3.69 9.92 10.65
CA ASP A 143 3.52 11.22 11.29
C ASP A 143 3.05 11.09 12.76
N PHE A 144 2.15 10.12 13.02
CA PHE A 144 1.73 9.81 14.38
C PHE A 144 2.88 9.26 15.21
N ARG A 145 3.65 8.31 14.68
CA ARG A 145 4.84 7.75 15.39
C ARG A 145 5.88 8.83 15.68
N GLN A 146 6.13 9.74 14.75
CA GLN A 146 7.05 10.87 14.93
C GLN A 146 6.54 11.85 15.99
N SER A 147 5.23 11.95 16.21
CA SER A 147 4.64 12.74 17.29
C SER A 147 4.60 12.02 18.65
N GLY A 148 5.24 10.84 18.75
CA GLY A 148 5.37 10.07 19.99
C GLY A 148 4.29 9.02 20.22
N TRP A 149 3.40 8.76 19.24
CA TRP A 149 2.42 7.70 19.34
C TRP A 149 3.04 6.32 19.07
N THR A 150 2.65 5.34 19.87
CA THR A 150 2.84 3.93 19.55
C THR A 150 1.49 3.37 19.09
N ILE A 151 1.41 2.92 17.84
CA ILE A 151 0.18 2.36 17.27
C ILE A 151 0.19 0.85 17.52
N THR A 152 -0.78 0.36 18.30
CA THR A 152 -0.93 -1.05 18.65
C THR A 152 -2.32 -1.56 18.27
N ARG A 153 -2.54 -2.87 18.37
CA ARG A 153 -3.87 -3.47 18.14
C ARG A 153 -4.91 -2.94 19.13
N GLU A 154 -4.50 -2.73 20.38
CA GLU A 154 -5.37 -2.29 21.47
C GLU A 154 -5.84 -0.85 21.27
N ASN A 155 -4.96 0.05 20.80
CA ASN A 155 -5.30 1.48 20.61
C ASN A 155 -5.64 1.86 19.16
N ARG A 156 -5.74 0.88 18.24
CA ARG A 156 -6.01 1.14 16.83
C ARG A 156 -7.28 1.93 16.59
N GLY A 157 -8.33 1.67 17.37
CA GLY A 157 -9.60 2.42 17.28
C GLY A 157 -9.38 3.90 17.58
N GLU A 158 -8.78 4.22 18.71
CA GLU A 158 -8.43 5.59 19.09
C GLU A 158 -7.52 6.28 18.07
N TYR A 159 -6.51 5.56 17.57
CA TYR A 159 -5.66 6.07 16.48
C TYR A 159 -6.46 6.48 15.26
N LEU A 160 -7.39 5.62 14.78
CA LEU A 160 -8.22 5.91 13.61
C LEU A 160 -9.15 7.10 13.84
N ASP A 161 -9.77 7.21 15.02
CA ASP A 161 -10.64 8.34 15.36
C ASP A 161 -9.89 9.67 15.33
N VAL A 162 -8.69 9.71 15.93
CA VAL A 162 -7.84 10.91 15.92
C VAL A 162 -7.31 11.19 14.51
N LEU A 163 -6.93 10.17 13.75
CA LEU A 163 -6.50 10.32 12.36
C LEU A 163 -7.62 10.90 11.49
N CYS A 164 -8.82 10.30 11.52
CA CYS A 164 -9.95 10.78 10.74
C CYS A 164 -10.28 12.25 11.04
N LYS A 165 -10.25 12.66 12.30
CA LYS A 165 -10.45 14.05 12.69
C LYS A 165 -9.39 14.97 12.07
N LYS A 166 -8.12 14.62 12.16
CA LYS A 166 -7.02 15.39 11.55
C LYS A 166 -7.12 15.43 10.01
N CYS A 167 -7.51 14.31 9.40
CA CYS A 167 -7.74 14.26 7.96
C CYS A 167 -8.90 15.16 7.56
N LYS A 168 -10.00 15.16 8.32
CA LYS A 168 -11.14 16.06 8.07
C LYS A 168 -10.71 17.52 8.08
N GLU A 169 -9.93 17.93 9.08
CA GLU A 169 -9.41 19.30 9.14
C GLU A 169 -8.53 19.68 7.94
N ARG A 170 -7.75 18.72 7.41
CA ARG A 170 -6.88 18.93 6.23
C ARG A 170 -7.68 19.00 4.95
N ILE A 171 -8.61 18.07 4.71
CA ILE A 171 -9.45 18.08 3.50
C ILE A 171 -10.38 19.30 3.46
N ASP A 172 -10.87 19.78 4.61
CA ASP A 172 -11.66 21.02 4.69
C ASP A 172 -10.83 22.24 4.27
N LYS A 173 -9.56 22.33 4.71
CA LYS A 173 -8.64 23.38 4.27
C LYS A 173 -8.33 23.34 2.77
N LEU A 174 -8.44 22.16 2.14
CA LEU A 174 -8.31 21.97 0.70
C LEU A 174 -9.61 22.30 -0.07
N GLY A 175 -10.68 22.66 0.65
CA GLY A 175 -11.98 22.95 0.05
C GLY A 175 -12.74 21.70 -0.42
N ILE A 176 -12.35 20.50 0.05
CA ILE A 176 -13.03 19.25 -0.27
C ILE A 176 -14.25 19.13 0.64
N THR A 177 -15.42 19.12 0.04
CA THR A 177 -16.73 19.09 0.71
C THR A 177 -17.55 17.90 0.19
N ARG A 178 -18.71 17.67 0.82
CA ARG A 178 -19.66 16.65 0.37
C ARG A 178 -20.12 16.88 -1.08
N ASP A 179 -20.20 18.13 -1.53
CA ASP A 179 -20.73 18.48 -2.84
C ASP A 179 -19.72 18.25 -3.96
N ASN A 180 -18.41 18.32 -3.66
CA ASN A 180 -17.35 18.21 -4.67
C ASN A 180 -16.43 16.98 -4.51
N VAL A 181 -16.51 16.23 -3.42
CA VAL A 181 -15.66 15.05 -3.20
C VAL A 181 -15.81 13.99 -4.29
N GLY A 182 -16.97 13.91 -4.94
CA GLY A 182 -17.22 13.03 -6.08
C GLY A 182 -16.36 13.33 -7.31
N GLU A 183 -15.81 14.54 -7.43
CA GLU A 183 -14.86 14.91 -8.48
C GLU A 183 -13.49 14.24 -8.30
N ILE A 184 -13.16 13.82 -7.08
CA ILE A 184 -11.95 13.05 -6.79
C ILE A 184 -12.13 11.64 -7.34
N SER A 185 -13.09 10.91 -6.79
CA SER A 185 -13.50 9.57 -7.26
C SER A 185 -14.81 9.16 -6.59
N LYS A 186 -15.47 8.12 -7.15
CA LYS A 186 -16.63 7.52 -6.50
C LYS A 186 -16.24 6.92 -5.14
N TYR A 187 -15.06 6.31 -5.03
CA TYR A 187 -14.54 5.76 -3.79
C TYR A 187 -14.42 6.84 -2.70
N ALA A 188 -13.80 7.99 -3.03
CA ALA A 188 -13.68 9.11 -2.10
C ALA A 188 -15.05 9.61 -1.62
N ALA A 189 -16.05 9.68 -2.53
CA ALA A 189 -17.41 10.08 -2.15
C ALA A 189 -18.06 9.07 -1.17
N ASP A 190 -17.93 7.77 -1.44
CA ASP A 190 -18.46 6.73 -0.58
C ASP A 190 -17.78 6.76 0.81
N MET A 191 -16.47 6.97 0.86
CA MET A 191 -15.69 7.09 2.10
C MET A 191 -16.05 8.36 2.89
N TYR A 192 -16.28 9.49 2.21
CA TYR A 192 -16.72 10.73 2.86
C TYR A 192 -18.07 10.57 3.56
N LEU A 193 -19.01 9.84 2.94
CA LEU A 193 -20.31 9.55 3.54
C LEU A 193 -20.23 8.61 4.76
N GLY A 194 -19.18 7.81 4.84
CA GLY A 194 -18.89 6.91 5.96
C GLY A 194 -17.94 7.51 7.00
N ASP A 195 -17.67 8.82 6.97
CA ASP A 195 -16.75 9.53 7.87
C ASP A 195 -15.31 8.97 7.86
N ARG A 196 -14.93 8.27 6.77
CA ARG A 196 -13.58 7.75 6.55
C ARG A 196 -12.70 8.78 5.86
N PHE A 197 -12.43 9.87 6.55
CA PHE A 197 -11.66 11.00 5.99
C PHE A 197 -10.18 10.67 5.77
N ASP A 198 -9.64 9.65 6.44
CA ASP A 198 -8.34 9.06 6.19
C ASP A 198 -8.24 8.50 4.76
N GLU A 199 -9.28 7.78 4.31
CA GLU A 199 -9.40 7.23 2.97
C GLU A 199 -9.60 8.32 1.89
N VAL A 200 -10.42 9.33 2.20
CA VAL A 200 -10.64 10.47 1.29
C VAL A 200 -9.32 11.20 1.02
N GLU A 201 -8.55 11.46 2.07
CA GLU A 201 -7.24 12.10 1.94
C GLU A 201 -6.26 11.22 1.15
N ALA A 202 -6.20 9.91 1.43
CA ALA A 202 -5.32 8.99 0.73
C ALA A 202 -5.65 8.92 -0.78
N GLU A 203 -6.92 8.86 -1.12
CA GLU A 203 -7.38 8.87 -2.51
C GLU A 203 -7.02 10.19 -3.21
N PHE A 204 -7.30 11.33 -2.59
CA PHE A 204 -6.93 12.63 -3.13
C PHE A 204 -5.43 12.77 -3.37
N MET A 205 -4.61 12.36 -2.41
CA MET A 205 -3.15 12.44 -2.52
C MET A 205 -2.59 11.50 -3.58
N SER A 206 -3.15 10.30 -3.71
CA SER A 206 -2.75 9.35 -4.75
C SER A 206 -3.01 9.87 -6.16
N LEU A 207 -4.07 10.66 -6.36
CA LEU A 207 -4.44 11.25 -7.65
C LEU A 207 -3.62 12.49 -8.01
N ARG A 208 -3.30 13.36 -7.05
CA ARG A 208 -2.44 14.55 -7.28
C ARG A 208 -1.07 14.20 -7.84
N ARG A 209 -0.59 13.01 -7.56
CA ARG A 209 0.69 12.51 -8.07
C ARG A 209 0.70 12.29 -9.59
N ARG A 210 -0.45 12.28 -10.25
CA ARG A 210 -0.60 11.95 -11.68
C ARG A 210 -0.71 13.19 -12.57
N THR A 211 -0.93 14.35 -11.99
CA THR A 211 -0.95 15.64 -12.68
C THR A 211 0.39 16.33 -12.60
#